data_3527211e5bf5e1a47af95c279e3433e3
#
_entry.id   3527211e5bf5e1a47af95c279e3433e3
#
_cell.length_a   1.000
_cell.length_b   1.000
_cell.length_c   1.000
_cell.angle_alpha   90.00
_cell.angle_beta   90.00
_cell.angle_gamma   90.00
#
_symmetry.space_group_name_H-M   'P 1'
#
loop_
_entity.id
_entity.type
_entity.pdbx_description
1 polymer ?
#
loop_
_entity_poly.entity_id
_entity_poly.type
_entity_poly.pdbx_seq_one_letter_code
_entity_poly.pdbx_strand_id
1 'polypeptide(L)'
;MPVIHSYIVAYDSGFAPNPFNGFCTLATCKPDIRKRASLGDWIVGTGSNRQGVRRGGFLVHAMRVREALTFVEYWNDPRFEKKKPNLHGSYRMACGDNIYCPLEGGGWRQLNSYHSGEDGTAVQKHISRDTSVDRVLISDDFVYFGAEGPKIPDVLRDAGLVLSGRGRKKVEEPASIANFETWLEGLGVKGYQGRPFDMVEAARKRK
;
A
#
# COMPACT_ATOMS: atom_id res chain seq x y z
N MET A 1 21.65 3.97 5.94
CA MET A 1 20.76 5.15 5.86
C MET A 1 19.46 4.68 5.22
N PRO A 2 18.28 5.20 5.63
CA PRO A 2 17.02 4.86 4.99
C PRO A 2 17.01 5.29 3.52
N VAL A 3 16.19 4.64 2.71
CA VAL A 3 15.97 5.00 1.30
C VAL A 3 14.47 5.15 1.04
N ILE A 4 14.09 5.79 -0.07
CA ILE A 4 12.69 5.87 -0.49
C ILE A 4 12.47 4.93 -1.66
N HIS A 5 11.50 4.04 -1.53
CA HIS A 5 10.96 3.24 -2.61
C HIS A 5 9.66 3.89 -3.11
N SER A 6 9.73 4.58 -4.24
CA SER A 6 8.57 5.24 -4.82
C SER A 6 7.94 4.42 -5.95
N TYR A 7 6.61 4.46 -6.07
CA TYR A 7 5.87 3.82 -7.14
C TYR A 7 4.53 4.51 -7.42
N ILE A 8 3.94 4.22 -8.59
CA ILE A 8 2.61 4.73 -8.94
C ILE A 8 1.53 3.77 -8.43
N VAL A 9 0.58 4.31 -7.67
CA VAL A 9 -0.66 3.64 -7.28
C VAL A 9 -1.65 3.79 -8.43
N ALA A 10 -1.74 2.77 -9.27
CA ALA A 10 -2.62 2.79 -10.44
C ALA A 10 -4.09 2.59 -10.06
N TYR A 11 -4.35 1.76 -9.06
CA TYR A 11 -5.67 1.47 -8.49
C TYR A 11 -5.56 1.66 -6.98
N ASP A 12 -6.34 2.58 -6.46
CA ASP A 12 -6.33 2.94 -5.05
C ASP A 12 -7.64 2.53 -4.40
N SER A 13 -7.70 1.28 -4.00
CA SER A 13 -8.83 0.68 -3.29
C SER A 13 -8.66 0.66 -1.77
N GLY A 14 -7.46 1.02 -1.27
CA GLY A 14 -7.11 0.80 0.13
C GLY A 14 -6.80 -0.66 0.46
N PHE A 15 -6.53 -1.49 -0.56
CA PHE A 15 -6.13 -2.88 -0.40
C PHE A 15 -4.60 -3.05 -0.37
N ALA A 16 -3.88 -2.37 -1.28
CA ALA A 16 -2.42 -2.45 -1.37
C ALA A 16 -1.80 -1.09 -1.75
N PRO A 17 -1.38 -0.28 -0.74
CA PRO A 17 -1.29 -0.60 0.69
C PRO A 17 -2.64 -0.57 1.39
N ASN A 18 -2.71 -1.27 2.54
CA ASN A 18 -3.88 -1.26 3.39
C ASN A 18 -3.67 -0.33 4.60
N PRO A 19 -4.32 0.85 4.66
CA PRO A 19 -4.07 1.86 5.69
C PRO A 19 -5.01 1.75 6.90
N PHE A 20 -5.82 0.71 6.99
CA PHE A 20 -6.90 0.62 7.98
C PHE A 20 -6.44 -0.02 9.29
N ASN A 21 -7.25 0.17 10.35
CA ASN A 21 -7.06 -0.46 11.66
C ASN A 21 -5.73 -0.14 12.35
N GLY A 22 -5.24 1.11 12.22
CA GLY A 22 -4.07 1.61 12.95
C GLY A 22 -2.70 1.32 12.31
N PHE A 23 -2.65 0.43 11.34
CA PHE A 23 -1.43 0.09 10.62
C PHE A 23 -1.59 0.30 9.12
N CYS A 24 -0.53 0.74 8.47
CA CYS A 24 -0.39 0.64 7.02
C CYS A 24 0.40 -0.62 6.69
N THR A 25 -0.18 -1.51 5.89
CA THR A 25 0.43 -2.80 5.55
C THR A 25 0.57 -2.95 4.03
N LEU A 26 1.63 -3.60 3.60
CA LEU A 26 1.84 -4.00 2.22
C LEU A 26 2.10 -5.50 2.19
N ALA A 27 1.01 -6.28 2.22
CA ALA A 27 1.03 -7.74 2.19
C ALA A 27 0.93 -8.28 0.76
N THR A 28 0.19 -7.59 -0.09
CA THR A 28 -0.08 -8.01 -1.47
C THR A 28 0.57 -7.05 -2.46
N CYS A 29 0.63 -7.45 -3.73
CA CYS A 29 1.28 -6.65 -4.76
C CYS A 29 2.77 -6.33 -4.46
N LYS A 30 3.41 -5.61 -5.36
CA LYS A 30 4.77 -5.05 -5.20
C LYS A 30 5.82 -6.01 -4.57
N PRO A 31 5.91 -7.29 -4.98
CA PRO A 31 6.85 -8.24 -4.39
C PRO A 31 8.30 -7.72 -4.43
N ASP A 32 8.68 -7.00 -5.48
CA ASP A 32 10.01 -6.42 -5.62
C ASP A 32 10.31 -5.34 -4.56
N ILE A 33 9.33 -4.51 -4.18
CA ILE A 33 9.47 -3.56 -3.07
C ILE A 33 9.54 -4.32 -1.75
N ARG A 34 8.63 -5.27 -1.51
CA ARG A 34 8.61 -6.06 -0.28
C ARG A 34 9.91 -6.83 -0.05
N LYS A 35 10.53 -7.34 -1.12
CA LYS A 35 11.81 -8.04 -1.07
C LYS A 35 12.96 -7.13 -0.66
N ARG A 36 12.98 -5.87 -1.14
CA ARG A 36 14.16 -5.01 -1.08
C ARG A 36 14.13 -3.97 0.04
N ALA A 37 12.95 -3.59 0.52
CA ALA A 37 12.84 -2.57 1.54
C ALA A 37 13.37 -3.07 2.89
N SER A 38 14.14 -2.24 3.56
CA SER A 38 14.69 -2.47 4.91
C SER A 38 13.86 -1.74 5.97
N LEU A 39 14.04 -2.11 7.23
CA LEU A 39 13.47 -1.34 8.33
C LEU A 39 14.03 0.08 8.29
N GLY A 40 13.15 1.06 8.48
CA GLY A 40 13.46 2.48 8.38
C GLY A 40 13.29 3.08 6.98
N ASP A 41 13.21 2.27 5.91
CA ASP A 41 12.95 2.76 4.56
C ASP A 41 11.54 3.33 4.42
N TRP A 42 11.39 4.26 3.49
CA TRP A 42 10.09 4.80 3.11
C TRP A 42 9.52 4.10 1.88
N ILE A 43 8.24 3.74 1.96
CA ILE A 43 7.45 3.29 0.81
C ILE A 43 6.48 4.43 0.46
N VAL A 44 6.64 4.99 -0.73
CA VAL A 44 5.86 6.16 -1.16
C VAL A 44 5.04 5.81 -2.39
N GLY A 45 3.74 5.93 -2.27
CA GLY A 45 2.79 5.77 -3.37
C GLY A 45 2.35 7.12 -3.91
N THR A 46 2.56 7.33 -5.21
CA THR A 46 2.11 8.54 -5.93
C THR A 46 0.91 8.24 -6.82
N GLY A 47 0.09 9.22 -7.06
CA GLY A 47 -1.10 9.06 -7.90
C GLY A 47 -0.79 8.77 -9.36
N SER A 48 -1.76 8.24 -10.06
CA SER A 48 -1.69 7.86 -11.48
C SER A 48 -2.33 8.91 -12.39
N ASN A 49 -1.82 9.02 -13.62
CA ASN A 49 -2.44 9.79 -14.71
C ASN A 49 -3.37 8.92 -15.59
N ARG A 50 -3.74 7.72 -15.16
CA ARG A 50 -4.69 6.92 -15.94
C ARG A 50 -6.00 7.69 -16.16
N GLN A 51 -6.71 7.34 -17.24
CA GLN A 51 -8.00 7.97 -17.57
C GLN A 51 -8.97 7.93 -16.37
N GLY A 52 -9.59 9.05 -16.09
CA GLY A 52 -10.53 9.24 -14.97
C GLY A 52 -9.86 9.57 -13.61
N VAL A 53 -8.58 9.28 -13.39
CA VAL A 53 -7.89 9.54 -12.10
C VAL A 53 -7.20 10.91 -12.08
N ARG A 54 -6.32 11.19 -13.05
CA ARG A 54 -5.58 12.46 -13.20
C ARG A 54 -4.92 12.98 -11.92
N ARG A 55 -4.30 12.06 -11.15
CA ARG A 55 -3.65 12.36 -9.86
C ARG A 55 -2.12 12.19 -9.91
N GLY A 56 -1.52 12.19 -11.10
CA GLY A 56 -0.08 12.13 -11.26
C GLY A 56 0.62 13.27 -10.53
N GLY A 57 1.65 12.94 -9.75
CA GLY A 57 2.39 13.91 -8.94
C GLY A 57 1.74 14.31 -7.62
N PHE A 58 0.67 13.63 -7.19
CA PHE A 58 0.07 13.78 -5.87
C PHE A 58 0.47 12.62 -4.98
N LEU A 59 0.64 12.87 -3.69
CA LEU A 59 0.91 11.83 -2.70
C LEU A 59 -0.37 11.04 -2.42
N VAL A 60 -0.31 9.72 -2.53
CA VAL A 60 -1.39 8.83 -2.09
C VAL A 60 -1.11 8.35 -0.67
N HIS A 61 0.09 7.88 -0.43
CA HIS A 61 0.54 7.45 0.89
C HIS A 61 2.06 7.53 1.04
N ALA A 62 2.50 7.61 2.28
CA ALA A 62 3.87 7.36 2.68
C ALA A 62 3.85 6.49 3.95
N MET A 63 4.65 5.43 3.99
CA MET A 63 4.81 4.60 5.18
C MET A 63 6.30 4.32 5.43
N ARG A 64 6.74 4.49 6.67
CA ARG A 64 8.08 4.11 7.09
C ARG A 64 8.07 2.67 7.57
N VAL A 65 8.84 1.79 6.95
CA VAL A 65 8.86 0.37 7.33
C VAL A 65 9.34 0.23 8.77
N ARG A 66 8.45 -0.21 9.66
CA ARG A 66 8.76 -0.42 11.10
C ARG A 66 8.94 -1.89 11.44
N GLU A 67 8.26 -2.75 10.71
CA GLU A 67 8.27 -4.20 10.93
C GLU A 67 8.13 -4.94 9.61
N ALA A 68 8.65 -6.14 9.54
CA ALA A 68 8.45 -7.05 8.42
C ALA A 68 8.21 -8.46 8.98
N LEU A 69 7.09 -9.06 8.58
CA LEU A 69 6.67 -10.40 8.98
C LEU A 69 6.59 -11.33 7.77
N THR A 70 6.69 -12.62 7.99
CA THR A 70 6.26 -13.63 7.03
C THR A 70 4.73 -13.64 6.91
N PHE A 71 4.18 -14.24 5.85
CA PHE A 71 2.72 -14.39 5.74
C PHE A 71 2.14 -15.24 6.88
N VAL A 72 2.87 -16.25 7.35
CA VAL A 72 2.43 -17.10 8.48
C VAL A 72 2.35 -16.28 9.78
N GLU A 73 3.38 -15.49 10.06
CA GLU A 73 3.38 -14.59 11.23
C GLU A 73 2.25 -13.55 11.11
N TYR A 74 2.11 -12.90 9.94
CA TYR A 74 1.07 -11.92 9.71
C TYR A 74 -0.34 -12.49 9.85
N TRP A 75 -0.56 -13.73 9.38
CA TRP A 75 -1.84 -14.42 9.51
C TRP A 75 -2.22 -14.71 10.96
N ASN A 76 -1.26 -15.12 11.78
CA ASN A 76 -1.46 -15.58 13.16
C ASN A 76 -1.39 -14.44 14.19
N ASP A 77 -0.88 -13.26 13.84
CA ASP A 77 -0.74 -12.14 14.76
C ASP A 77 -2.12 -11.49 15.01
N PRO A 78 -2.59 -11.45 16.27
CA PRO A 78 -3.89 -10.88 16.62
C PRO A 78 -4.04 -9.39 16.30
N ARG A 79 -2.94 -8.64 16.18
CA ARG A 79 -2.96 -7.23 15.74
C ARG A 79 -3.58 -7.07 14.36
N PHE A 80 -3.45 -8.09 13.50
CA PHE A 80 -3.86 -8.07 12.10
C PHE A 80 -5.11 -8.92 11.82
N GLU A 81 -5.85 -9.33 12.83
CA GLU A 81 -7.12 -10.05 12.65
C GLU A 81 -8.12 -9.22 11.85
N LYS A 82 -8.22 -7.90 12.16
CA LYS A 82 -9.08 -6.96 11.42
C LYS A 82 -8.58 -6.62 10.01
N LYS A 83 -7.42 -7.12 9.61
CA LYS A 83 -6.90 -7.06 8.24
C LYS A 83 -7.38 -8.23 7.37
N LYS A 84 -7.99 -9.27 7.95
CA LYS A 84 -8.68 -10.31 7.19
C LYS A 84 -9.98 -9.73 6.62
N PRO A 85 -10.26 -9.90 5.31
CA PRO A 85 -11.41 -9.28 4.67
C PRO A 85 -12.73 -9.82 5.25
N ASN A 86 -13.66 -8.91 5.52
CA ASN A 86 -15.05 -9.22 5.85
C ASN A 86 -15.98 -8.54 4.83
N LEU A 87 -16.46 -9.31 3.87
CA LEU A 87 -17.28 -8.81 2.75
C LEU A 87 -18.70 -8.41 3.16
N HIS A 88 -19.15 -8.84 4.33
CA HIS A 88 -20.46 -8.45 4.91
C HIS A 88 -20.37 -7.16 5.72
N GLY A 89 -19.15 -6.62 5.89
CA GLY A 89 -18.89 -5.42 6.65
C GLY A 89 -18.87 -4.15 5.79
N SER A 90 -18.27 -3.10 6.38
CA SER A 90 -18.03 -1.85 5.66
C SER A 90 -17.00 -2.05 4.53
N TYR A 91 -16.91 -1.07 3.62
CA TYR A 91 -15.87 -1.05 2.59
C TYR A 91 -14.46 -1.27 3.17
N ARG A 92 -14.13 -0.65 4.30
CA ARG A 92 -12.84 -0.82 4.96
C ARG A 92 -12.59 -2.27 5.41
N MET A 93 -13.63 -2.93 5.90
CA MET A 93 -13.54 -4.33 6.33
C MET A 93 -13.40 -5.27 5.14
N ALA A 94 -14.02 -4.94 4.00
CA ALA A 94 -13.90 -5.74 2.78
C ALA A 94 -12.52 -5.62 2.11
N CYS A 95 -11.79 -4.50 2.34
CA CYS A 95 -10.48 -4.25 1.75
C CYS A 95 -9.31 -4.89 2.52
N GLY A 96 -9.55 -5.80 3.46
CA GLY A 96 -8.46 -6.46 4.20
C GLY A 96 -7.43 -7.11 3.28
N ASP A 97 -6.12 -6.97 3.61
CA ASP A 97 -5.00 -7.50 2.84
C ASP A 97 -4.34 -8.75 3.44
N ASN A 98 -4.80 -9.21 4.62
CA ASN A 98 -4.40 -10.46 5.24
C ASN A 98 -5.24 -11.62 4.67
N ILE A 99 -4.91 -12.03 3.44
CA ILE A 99 -5.76 -12.91 2.62
C ILE A 99 -5.19 -14.30 2.36
N TYR A 100 -3.94 -14.55 2.75
CA TYR A 100 -3.26 -15.83 2.51
C TYR A 100 -3.19 -16.66 3.79
N CYS A 101 -4.20 -17.54 3.97
CA CYS A 101 -4.22 -18.51 5.05
C CYS A 101 -3.22 -19.63 4.78
N PRO A 102 -2.25 -19.89 5.67
CA PRO A 102 -1.33 -21.02 5.49
C PRO A 102 -2.07 -22.35 5.60
N LEU A 103 -1.68 -23.32 4.78
CA LEU A 103 -2.23 -24.68 4.80
C LEU A 103 -1.27 -25.64 5.51
N GLU A 104 -1.83 -26.63 6.21
CA GLU A 104 -1.07 -27.79 6.69
C GLU A 104 -0.45 -28.52 5.49
N GLY A 105 0.85 -28.77 5.52
CA GLY A 105 1.56 -29.36 4.38
C GLY A 105 2.09 -28.34 3.35
N GLY A 106 1.88 -27.05 3.57
CA GLY A 106 2.41 -25.97 2.73
C GLY A 106 1.41 -25.42 1.72
N GLY A 107 1.73 -24.25 1.20
CA GLY A 107 0.84 -23.50 0.30
C GLY A 107 -0.16 -22.59 1.01
N TRP A 108 -1.11 -22.04 0.24
CA TRP A 108 -1.98 -20.97 0.69
C TRP A 108 -3.43 -21.19 0.24
N ARG A 109 -4.36 -20.97 1.16
CA ARG A 109 -5.76 -20.72 0.83
C ARG A 109 -5.97 -19.23 0.75
N GLN A 110 -6.38 -18.73 -0.42
CA GLN A 110 -6.73 -17.32 -0.60
C GLN A 110 -8.15 -17.06 -0.09
N LEU A 111 -8.30 -16.05 0.77
CA LEU A 111 -9.63 -15.54 1.13
C LEU A 111 -10.22 -14.73 -0.02
N ASN A 112 -11.56 -14.67 -0.09
CA ASN A 112 -12.25 -13.79 -1.01
C ASN A 112 -11.89 -12.32 -0.73
N SER A 113 -11.40 -11.62 -1.74
CA SER A 113 -10.77 -10.31 -1.62
C SER A 113 -10.65 -9.62 -2.99
N TYR A 114 -10.01 -8.46 -3.03
CA TYR A 114 -9.66 -7.77 -4.29
C TYR A 114 -8.77 -8.59 -5.25
N HIS A 115 -8.15 -9.65 -4.79
CA HIS A 115 -7.31 -10.54 -5.61
C HIS A 115 -8.00 -11.85 -5.98
N SER A 116 -9.24 -12.07 -5.55
CA SER A 116 -10.05 -13.21 -5.95
C SER A 116 -10.76 -12.95 -7.29
N GLY A 117 -11.33 -13.99 -7.87
CA GLY A 117 -12.32 -13.87 -8.94
C GLY A 117 -13.58 -13.15 -8.43
N GLU A 118 -14.45 -12.70 -9.36
CA GLU A 118 -15.69 -12.01 -9.02
C GLU A 118 -16.63 -12.89 -8.20
N ASP A 119 -16.56 -14.19 -8.38
CA ASP A 119 -17.28 -15.23 -7.62
C ASP A 119 -16.61 -15.62 -6.30
N GLY A 120 -15.49 -14.98 -5.95
CA GLY A 120 -14.69 -15.28 -4.77
C GLY A 120 -13.71 -16.45 -4.94
N THR A 121 -13.59 -17.04 -6.13
CA THR A 121 -12.63 -18.10 -6.40
C THR A 121 -11.20 -17.63 -6.28
N ALA A 122 -10.31 -18.54 -5.85
CA ALA A 122 -8.89 -18.28 -5.75
C ALA A 122 -8.25 -18.06 -7.13
N VAL A 123 -7.43 -17.02 -7.25
CA VAL A 123 -6.70 -16.70 -8.49
C VAL A 123 -5.23 -17.08 -8.32
N GLN A 124 -4.84 -18.23 -8.85
CA GLN A 124 -3.49 -18.77 -8.69
C GLN A 124 -2.38 -17.81 -9.11
N LYS A 125 -2.59 -17.02 -10.15
CA LYS A 125 -1.64 -15.99 -10.60
C LYS A 125 -1.37 -14.93 -9.51
N HIS A 126 -2.39 -14.54 -8.76
CA HIS A 126 -2.23 -13.60 -7.65
C HIS A 126 -1.53 -14.25 -6.47
N ILE A 127 -1.93 -15.49 -6.11
CA ILE A 127 -1.27 -16.27 -5.05
C ILE A 127 0.23 -16.37 -5.34
N SER A 128 0.59 -16.93 -6.50
CA SER A 128 1.99 -17.14 -6.88
C SER A 128 2.81 -15.85 -6.92
N ARG A 129 2.23 -14.75 -7.43
CA ARG A 129 2.91 -13.45 -7.48
C ARG A 129 3.14 -12.88 -6.08
N ASP A 130 2.11 -12.86 -5.24
CA ASP A 130 2.18 -12.18 -3.96
C ASP A 130 3.01 -12.98 -2.95
N THR A 131 2.87 -14.32 -2.94
CA THR A 131 3.63 -15.20 -2.04
C THR A 131 5.02 -15.55 -2.56
N SER A 132 5.41 -15.09 -3.76
CA SER A 132 6.78 -15.25 -4.27
C SER A 132 7.85 -14.60 -3.38
N VAL A 133 7.43 -13.67 -2.54
CA VAL A 133 8.24 -13.04 -1.51
C VAL A 133 7.48 -13.16 -0.19
N ASP A 134 7.93 -14.05 0.68
CA ASP A 134 7.33 -14.28 2.01
C ASP A 134 7.70 -13.14 2.96
N ARG A 135 7.10 -11.98 2.69
CA ARG A 135 7.37 -10.77 3.46
C ARG A 135 6.23 -9.77 3.35
N VAL A 136 5.68 -9.37 4.47
CA VAL A 136 4.69 -8.31 4.66
C VAL A 136 5.38 -7.12 5.31
N LEU A 137 5.27 -5.93 4.72
CA LEU A 137 5.78 -4.70 5.32
C LEU A 137 4.70 -4.02 6.15
N ILE A 138 5.06 -3.56 7.34
CA ILE A 138 4.14 -3.01 8.33
C ILE A 138 4.67 -1.68 8.85
N SER A 139 3.76 -0.74 9.06
CA SER A 139 4.06 0.57 9.62
C SER A 139 2.91 1.09 10.49
N ASP A 140 3.26 1.60 11.65
CA ASP A 140 2.44 2.50 12.48
C ASP A 140 2.83 3.99 12.28
N ASP A 141 3.93 4.24 11.54
CA ASP A 141 4.41 5.56 11.15
C ASP A 141 4.13 5.80 9.67
N PHE A 142 2.93 6.27 9.37
CA PHE A 142 2.45 6.47 8.01
C PHE A 142 1.47 7.62 7.89
N VAL A 143 1.27 8.07 6.66
CA VAL A 143 0.12 8.88 6.26
C VAL A 143 -0.49 8.31 4.98
N TYR A 144 -1.80 8.27 4.92
CA TYR A 144 -2.55 7.84 3.75
C TYR A 144 -3.64 8.85 3.42
N PHE A 145 -3.52 9.48 2.28
CA PHE A 145 -4.44 10.50 1.77
C PHE A 145 -5.42 9.96 0.73
N GLY A 146 -5.10 8.87 0.07
CA GLY A 146 -5.93 8.35 -1.01
C GLY A 146 -6.15 9.37 -2.13
N ALA A 147 -7.42 9.69 -2.39
CA ALA A 147 -7.82 10.63 -3.42
C ALA A 147 -7.52 12.12 -3.07
N GLU A 148 -7.22 12.43 -1.82
CA GLU A 148 -7.20 13.80 -1.27
C GLU A 148 -5.77 14.31 -1.01
N GLY A 149 -4.74 13.55 -1.37
CA GLY A 149 -3.35 13.88 -1.06
C GLY A 149 -2.85 15.17 -1.70
N PRO A 150 -1.83 15.79 -1.10
CA PRO A 150 -1.23 17.02 -1.60
C PRO A 150 -0.40 16.78 -2.88
N LYS A 151 -0.21 17.84 -3.66
CA LYS A 151 0.75 17.84 -4.76
C LYS A 151 2.16 17.76 -4.18
N ILE A 152 2.97 16.86 -4.72
CA ILE A 152 4.37 16.70 -4.34
C ILE A 152 5.17 17.89 -4.88
N PRO A 153 5.97 18.59 -4.05
CA PRO A 153 6.81 19.70 -4.50
C PRO A 153 7.75 19.35 -5.65
N ASP A 154 8.03 20.31 -6.50
CA ASP A 154 8.83 20.07 -7.71
C ASP A 154 10.25 19.61 -7.35
N VAL A 155 10.87 20.12 -6.29
CA VAL A 155 12.18 19.67 -5.80
C VAL A 155 12.22 18.16 -5.50
N LEU A 156 11.14 17.61 -4.95
CA LEU A 156 11.02 16.17 -4.67
C LEU A 156 10.68 15.36 -5.92
N ARG A 157 9.95 15.97 -6.86
CA ARG A 157 9.66 15.34 -8.17
C ARG A 157 10.93 15.20 -8.99
N ASP A 158 11.77 16.24 -9.02
CA ASP A 158 13.06 16.26 -9.73
C ASP A 158 14.06 15.28 -9.10
N ALA A 159 14.02 15.11 -7.77
CA ALA A 159 14.76 14.06 -7.05
C ALA A 159 14.26 12.64 -7.39
N GLY A 160 13.17 12.52 -8.14
CA GLY A 160 12.65 11.26 -8.65
C GLY A 160 11.61 10.58 -7.77
N LEU A 161 10.99 11.30 -6.86
CA LEU A 161 9.88 10.77 -6.05
C LEU A 161 8.64 10.45 -6.90
N VAL A 162 8.47 11.13 -8.02
CA VAL A 162 7.36 10.91 -8.96
C VAL A 162 7.87 10.21 -10.22
N LEU A 163 7.25 9.10 -10.57
CA LEU A 163 7.58 8.34 -11.77
C LEU A 163 6.73 8.84 -12.96
N SER A 164 7.32 8.80 -14.16
CA SER A 164 6.61 9.05 -15.42
C SER A 164 5.92 7.80 -15.99
N GLY A 165 6.23 6.60 -15.50
CA GLY A 165 5.73 5.32 -16.02
C GLY A 165 5.65 4.22 -14.98
N ARG A 166 5.32 3.01 -15.44
CA ARG A 166 5.24 1.82 -14.56
C ARG A 166 6.60 1.47 -13.96
N GLY A 167 6.56 0.89 -12.77
CA GLY A 167 7.75 0.41 -12.07
C GLY A 167 7.88 1.00 -10.68
N ARG A 168 9.08 1.01 -10.18
CA ARG A 168 9.48 1.68 -8.93
C ARG A 168 10.75 2.48 -9.18
N LYS A 169 10.97 3.48 -8.35
CA LYS A 169 12.24 4.21 -8.27
C LYS A 169 12.76 4.15 -6.83
N LYS A 170 14.05 4.08 -6.69
CA LYS A 170 14.77 4.19 -5.42
C LYS A 170 15.39 5.57 -5.36
N VAL A 171 15.16 6.31 -4.27
CA VAL A 171 15.83 7.57 -3.98
C VAL A 171 16.75 7.30 -2.79
N GLU A 172 18.06 7.51 -2.99
CA GLU A 172 19.11 7.17 -2.02
C GLU A 172 19.90 8.40 -1.57
N GLU A 173 19.70 9.51 -2.27
CA GLU A 173 20.43 10.75 -1.98
C GLU A 173 19.95 11.32 -0.64
N PRO A 174 20.88 11.51 0.37
CA PRO A 174 20.50 11.87 1.73
C PRO A 174 19.75 13.20 1.83
N ALA A 175 20.12 14.21 1.04
CA ALA A 175 19.46 15.50 1.07
C ALA A 175 18.03 15.41 0.52
N SER A 176 17.80 14.59 -0.50
CA SER A 176 16.45 14.33 -1.05
C SER A 176 15.56 13.61 -0.04
N ILE A 177 16.11 12.69 0.74
CA ILE A 177 15.39 11.97 1.81
C ILE A 177 15.05 12.96 2.93
N ALA A 178 16.01 13.76 3.38
CA ALA A 178 15.77 14.78 4.42
C ALA A 178 14.73 15.83 3.99
N ASN A 179 14.78 16.28 2.73
CA ASN A 179 13.79 17.18 2.17
C ASN A 179 12.38 16.55 2.14
N PHE A 180 12.30 15.25 1.80
CA PHE A 180 11.04 14.52 1.83
C PHE A 180 10.50 14.40 3.26
N GLU A 181 11.32 14.02 4.22
CA GLU A 181 10.91 13.88 5.62
C GLU A 181 10.46 15.25 6.18
N THR A 182 11.21 16.31 5.95
CA THR A 182 10.83 17.68 6.35
C THR A 182 9.51 18.12 5.75
N TRP A 183 9.30 17.88 4.44
CA TRP A 183 8.04 18.18 3.78
C TRP A 183 6.88 17.37 4.36
N LEU A 184 7.08 16.07 4.59
CA LEU A 184 6.05 15.18 5.12
C LEU A 184 5.65 15.57 6.55
N GLU A 185 6.62 15.89 7.41
CA GLU A 185 6.41 16.42 8.76
C GLU A 185 5.67 17.74 8.76
N GLY A 186 6.02 18.63 7.81
CA GLY A 186 5.35 19.92 7.63
C GLY A 186 3.87 19.84 7.25
N LEU A 187 3.38 18.67 6.80
CA LEU A 187 1.94 18.43 6.58
C LEU A 187 1.17 18.30 7.91
N GLY A 188 1.83 18.02 9.03
CA GLY A 188 1.26 18.00 10.37
C GLY A 188 0.22 16.90 10.62
N VAL A 189 0.15 15.86 9.79
CA VAL A 189 -0.85 14.80 9.86
C VAL A 189 -0.22 13.42 9.77
N LYS A 190 -0.86 12.43 10.42
CA LYS A 190 -0.45 11.02 10.40
C LYS A 190 -1.66 10.09 10.29
N GLY A 191 -1.41 8.86 9.90
CA GLY A 191 -2.42 7.82 9.80
C GLY A 191 -3.34 7.98 8.59
N TYR A 192 -4.57 7.53 8.73
CA TYR A 192 -5.58 7.55 7.67
C TYR A 192 -6.28 8.91 7.60
N GLN A 193 -6.04 9.69 6.55
CA GLN A 193 -6.55 11.04 6.36
C GLN A 193 -7.65 11.14 5.30
N GLY A 194 -7.56 10.39 4.21
CA GLY A 194 -8.47 10.50 3.09
C GLY A 194 -8.91 9.14 2.53
N ARG A 195 -9.99 9.12 1.78
CA ARG A 195 -10.57 7.89 1.23
C ARG A 195 -9.78 7.39 0.02
N PRO A 196 -9.68 6.07 -0.17
CA PRO A 196 -9.22 5.50 -1.42
C PRO A 196 -9.98 6.06 -2.61
N PHE A 197 -9.30 6.29 -3.74
CA PHE A 197 -9.90 6.85 -4.94
C PHE A 197 -11.06 5.98 -5.46
N ASP A 198 -10.89 4.67 -5.50
CA ASP A 198 -11.92 3.75 -6.00
C ASP A 198 -13.17 3.74 -5.09
N MET A 199 -13.01 3.99 -3.78
CA MET A 199 -14.11 4.18 -2.84
C MET A 199 -14.92 5.45 -3.13
N VAL A 200 -14.22 6.55 -3.45
CA VAL A 200 -14.86 7.83 -3.81
C VAL A 200 -15.63 7.70 -5.12
N GLU A 201 -15.04 7.03 -6.13
CA GLU A 201 -15.69 6.76 -7.41
C GLU A 201 -16.94 5.88 -7.25
N ALA A 202 -16.86 4.81 -6.46
CA ALA A 202 -18.00 3.92 -6.21
C ALA A 202 -19.16 4.67 -5.53
N ALA A 203 -18.87 5.60 -4.63
CA ALA A 203 -19.89 6.43 -3.99
C ALA A 203 -20.56 7.44 -4.96
N ARG A 204 -19.80 7.97 -5.93
CA ARG A 204 -20.33 8.89 -6.96
C ARG A 204 -21.26 8.19 -7.95
N LYS A 205 -20.99 6.92 -8.29
CA LYS A 205 -21.82 6.13 -9.23
C LYS A 205 -23.14 5.66 -8.63
N ARG A 206 -23.31 5.75 -7.31
CA ARG A 206 -24.55 5.40 -6.60
C ARG A 206 -25.51 6.57 -6.39
N LYS A 207 -25.10 7.78 -6.74
CA LYS A 207 -25.91 9.00 -6.77
C LYS A 207 -26.41 9.29 -8.19
#